data_5c68d169b44a19dd6a1aa86511c0a6e5
#
_entry.id   5c68d169b44a19dd6a1aa86511c0a6e5
#
_cell.length_a   1.000
_cell.length_b   1.000
_cell.length_c   1.000
_cell.angle_alpha   90.00
_cell.angle_beta   90.00
_cell.angle_gamma   90.00
#
_symmetry.space_group_name_H-M   'P 1'
#
loop_
_entity.id
_entity.type
_entity.pdbx_description
1 polymer ?
#
loop_
_entity_poly.entity_id
_entity_poly.type
_entity_poly.pdbx_seq_one_letter_code
_entity_poly.pdbx_strand_id
1 'polypeptide(L)'
;MRGYKYIVLHHTATKCMSAEDMKQSMFNTYVANRDFEYIPTHYIVGCDGDWVKVNELDTVVGATLNGEANRNGIHIEIVGDFNTGEPSQAQYDTVNQLIQWILEKYPNMEIKGHGDFQPKNCPGVNFDWDKIVKEPRHYIDFSLSRYYTVLPNQSRYYNGRTYEEDFAINCQGNCNVTANGHVLTDSDMYRSVACPKEYELGTKIYLEGIGEVTCNDRGGAIV
;
A
#
# COMPACT_ATOMS: atom_id res chain seq x y z
N MET A 1 23.70 16.26 -3.42
CA MET A 1 22.41 15.56 -3.20
C MET A 1 22.72 14.08 -3.32
N ARG A 2 22.31 13.26 -2.34
CA ARG A 2 22.54 11.80 -2.36
C ARG A 2 21.76 11.17 -3.51
N GLY A 3 22.43 10.37 -4.35
CA GLY A 3 21.78 9.68 -5.49
C GLY A 3 21.17 8.36 -5.01
N TYR A 4 19.92 8.37 -4.52
CA TYR A 4 19.23 7.15 -4.13
C TYR A 4 18.95 6.26 -5.33
N LYS A 5 19.24 4.96 -5.20
CA LYS A 5 19.05 3.95 -6.24
C LYS A 5 18.18 2.78 -5.81
N TYR A 6 18.19 2.45 -4.51
CA TYR A 6 17.59 1.23 -3.99
C TYR A 6 16.70 1.48 -2.78
N ILE A 7 15.56 0.80 -2.74
CA ILE A 7 14.82 0.51 -1.51
C ILE A 7 15.17 -0.94 -1.16
N VAL A 8 15.84 -1.15 -0.02
CA VAL A 8 16.35 -2.47 0.36
C VAL A 8 15.50 -3.04 1.50
N LEU A 9 14.85 -4.15 1.23
CA LEU A 9 14.02 -4.85 2.21
C LEU A 9 14.84 -5.91 2.94
N HIS A 10 14.63 -5.95 4.25
CA HIS A 10 15.27 -6.89 5.15
C HIS A 10 14.23 -7.56 6.05
N HIS A 11 14.57 -8.71 6.61
CA HIS A 11 13.91 -9.24 7.78
C HIS A 11 14.88 -9.30 8.96
N THR A 12 14.34 -9.15 10.15
CA THR A 12 15.16 -9.17 11.37
C THR A 12 15.65 -10.58 11.77
N ALA A 13 15.05 -11.64 11.21
CA ALA A 13 15.24 -13.04 11.58
C ALA A 13 15.02 -13.28 13.08
N THR A 14 14.02 -12.64 13.67
CA THR A 14 13.67 -12.69 15.09
C THR A 14 12.23 -13.14 15.31
N LYS A 15 11.84 -13.29 16.58
CA LYS A 15 10.43 -13.44 16.95
C LYS A 15 9.66 -12.15 16.70
N CYS A 16 8.35 -12.29 16.58
CA CYS A 16 7.41 -11.20 16.42
C CYS A 16 7.46 -10.22 17.60
N MET A 17 7.49 -8.91 17.30
CA MET A 17 7.40 -7.82 18.27
C MET A 17 7.01 -6.52 17.57
N SER A 18 6.74 -5.45 18.35
CA SER A 18 6.48 -4.12 17.82
C SER A 18 7.71 -3.49 17.17
N ALA A 19 7.50 -2.47 16.32
CA ALA A 19 8.60 -1.73 15.71
C ALA A 19 9.48 -1.02 16.75
N GLU A 20 8.88 -0.47 17.83
CA GLU A 20 9.64 0.23 18.87
C GLU A 20 10.46 -0.72 19.72
N ASP A 21 9.92 -1.90 20.09
CA ASP A 21 10.68 -2.92 20.81
C ASP A 21 11.86 -3.43 19.98
N MET A 22 11.65 -3.63 18.68
CA MET A 22 12.73 -4.01 17.77
C MET A 22 13.80 -2.92 17.65
N LYS A 23 13.40 -1.66 17.55
CA LYS A 23 14.33 -0.52 17.54
C LYS A 23 15.20 -0.51 18.79
N GLN A 24 14.60 -0.72 19.97
CA GLN A 24 15.36 -0.81 21.22
C GLN A 24 16.31 -2.01 21.23
N SER A 25 15.86 -3.17 20.73
CA SER A 25 16.69 -4.37 20.59
C SER A 25 17.88 -4.17 19.66
N MET A 26 17.65 -3.54 18.50
CA MET A 26 18.70 -3.21 17.53
C MET A 26 19.67 -2.17 18.09
N PHE A 27 19.18 -1.15 18.81
CA PHE A 27 20.05 -0.18 19.50
C PHE A 27 21.00 -0.89 20.46
N ASN A 28 20.49 -1.75 21.30
CA ASN A 28 21.31 -2.52 22.25
C ASN A 28 22.33 -3.41 21.53
N THR A 29 21.93 -4.03 20.42
CA THR A 29 22.78 -4.97 19.68
C THR A 29 23.88 -4.27 18.90
N TYR A 30 23.55 -3.22 18.15
CA TYR A 30 24.45 -2.60 17.19
C TYR A 30 25.16 -1.39 17.79
N VAL A 31 24.43 -0.48 18.42
CA VAL A 31 25.02 0.78 18.93
C VAL A 31 25.72 0.53 20.28
N ALA A 32 25.01 -0.04 21.25
CA ALA A 32 25.56 -0.21 22.59
C ALA A 32 26.66 -1.31 22.69
N ASN A 33 26.55 -2.41 21.92
CA ASN A 33 27.44 -3.57 22.06
C ASN A 33 28.43 -3.77 20.91
N ARG A 34 28.26 -3.10 19.77
CA ARG A 34 29.11 -3.29 18.57
C ARG A 34 29.70 -1.99 18.01
N ASP A 35 29.58 -0.88 18.75
CA ASP A 35 30.12 0.44 18.39
C ASP A 35 29.69 0.97 17.02
N PHE A 36 28.50 0.59 16.53
CA PHE A 36 27.90 1.22 15.36
C PHE A 36 27.46 2.63 15.73
N GLU A 37 27.70 3.59 14.84
CA GLU A 37 27.25 4.97 15.04
C GLU A 37 25.72 5.08 15.01
N TYR A 38 25.07 4.25 14.19
CA TYR A 38 23.61 4.22 13.99
C TYR A 38 23.08 2.79 13.98
N ILE A 39 21.78 2.63 14.30
CA ILE A 39 21.07 1.40 13.98
C ILE A 39 21.10 1.20 12.46
N PRO A 40 21.43 0.00 11.93
CA PRO A 40 21.73 -0.18 10.51
C PRO A 40 20.48 -0.26 9.61
N THR A 41 19.49 0.63 9.82
CA THR A 41 18.29 0.74 8.99
C THR A 41 17.68 2.15 9.07
N HIS A 42 16.78 2.50 8.12
CA HIS A 42 16.04 3.77 8.14
C HIS A 42 14.65 3.61 8.76
N TYR A 43 13.99 2.48 8.50
CA TYR A 43 12.65 2.16 8.99
C TYR A 43 12.60 0.75 9.56
N ILE A 44 11.76 0.57 10.56
CA ILE A 44 11.40 -0.75 11.10
C ILE A 44 9.88 -0.87 11.03
N VAL A 45 9.39 -2.02 10.53
CA VAL A 45 7.98 -2.39 10.48
C VAL A 45 7.76 -3.56 11.41
N GLY A 46 6.94 -3.38 12.45
CA GLY A 46 6.58 -4.38 13.44
C GLY A 46 5.55 -5.38 12.91
N CYS A 47 5.29 -6.43 13.67
CA CYS A 47 4.45 -7.54 13.24
C CYS A 47 2.98 -7.17 12.97
N ASP A 48 2.44 -6.20 13.70
CA ASP A 48 1.06 -5.73 13.55
C ASP A 48 0.93 -4.59 12.53
N GLY A 49 2.01 -4.31 11.77
CA GLY A 49 2.08 -3.25 10.79
C GLY A 49 2.38 -1.87 11.39
N ASP A 50 2.65 -1.77 12.68
CA ASP A 50 3.23 -0.57 13.28
C ASP A 50 4.61 -0.29 12.70
N TRP A 51 5.03 0.96 12.67
CA TRP A 51 6.34 1.30 12.12
C TRP A 51 7.00 2.46 12.85
N VAL A 52 8.31 2.53 12.76
CA VAL A 52 9.10 3.62 13.33
C VAL A 52 10.22 4.04 12.36
N LYS A 53 10.41 5.35 12.22
CA LYS A 53 11.59 5.92 11.58
C LYS A 53 12.76 5.87 12.57
N VAL A 54 13.88 5.34 12.13
CA VAL A 54 15.08 5.14 12.96
C VAL A 54 16.15 6.15 12.62
N ASN A 55 16.43 6.33 11.35
CA ASN A 55 17.43 7.28 10.87
C ASN A 55 16.84 8.20 9.79
N GLU A 56 17.43 9.39 9.63
CA GLU A 56 17.13 10.25 8.51
C GLU A 56 17.57 9.59 7.19
N LEU A 57 16.87 9.89 6.09
CA LEU A 57 17.14 9.27 4.80
C LEU A 57 18.55 9.55 4.27
N ASP A 58 19.15 10.66 4.64
CA ASP A 58 20.51 11.04 4.26
C ASP A 58 21.59 10.39 5.13
N THR A 59 21.25 9.70 6.20
CA THR A 59 22.18 8.88 6.98
C THR A 59 22.66 7.69 6.17
N VAL A 60 23.96 7.44 6.13
CA VAL A 60 24.51 6.22 5.53
C VAL A 60 24.51 5.11 6.58
N VAL A 61 23.62 4.14 6.44
CA VAL A 61 23.52 3.02 7.38
C VAL A 61 24.29 1.79 6.87
N GLY A 62 24.95 1.08 7.77
CA GLY A 62 25.72 -0.12 7.45
C GLY A 62 24.88 -1.39 7.44
N ALA A 63 23.82 -1.44 6.63
CA ALA A 63 22.85 -2.54 6.62
C ALA A 63 23.30 -3.76 5.81
N THR A 64 24.27 -3.60 4.90
CA THR A 64 24.82 -4.68 4.05
C THR A 64 26.34 -4.63 4.02
N LEU A 65 26.97 -5.69 3.46
CA LEU A 65 28.41 -5.66 3.16
C LEU A 65 28.72 -4.89 1.85
N ASN A 66 27.68 -4.47 1.12
CA ASN A 66 27.82 -3.73 -0.13
C ASN A 66 27.80 -2.21 0.14
N GLY A 67 28.93 -1.56 -0.05
CA GLY A 67 29.06 -0.13 0.21
C GLY A 67 28.21 0.75 -0.73
N GLU A 68 27.87 0.30 -1.94
CA GLU A 68 26.97 1.03 -2.84
C GLU A 68 25.53 0.97 -2.32
N ALA A 69 25.05 -0.23 -1.91
CA ALA A 69 23.73 -0.39 -1.31
C ALA A 69 23.57 0.46 -0.04
N ASN A 70 24.59 0.51 0.81
CA ASN A 70 24.57 1.34 2.02
C ASN A 70 24.54 2.84 1.71
N ARG A 71 25.31 3.31 0.71
CA ARG A 71 25.36 4.74 0.35
C ARG A 71 24.13 5.21 -0.43
N ASN A 72 23.58 4.35 -1.30
CA ASN A 72 22.52 4.73 -2.23
C ASN A 72 21.18 4.04 -1.93
N GLY A 73 21.10 3.30 -0.83
CA GLY A 73 19.90 2.59 -0.40
C GLY A 73 19.14 3.29 0.71
N ILE A 74 17.83 3.13 0.70
CA ILE A 74 16.93 3.34 1.84
C ILE A 74 16.56 1.95 2.34
N HIS A 75 16.86 1.65 3.60
CA HIS A 75 16.73 0.31 4.18
C HIS A 75 15.50 0.24 5.07
N ILE A 76 14.68 -0.81 4.88
CA ILE A 76 13.47 -1.11 5.66
C ILE A 76 13.63 -2.50 6.27
N GLU A 77 13.64 -2.58 7.60
CA GLU A 77 13.64 -3.84 8.36
C GLU A 77 12.20 -4.24 8.69
N ILE A 78 11.86 -5.48 8.43
CA ILE A 78 10.55 -6.08 8.70
C ILE A 78 10.74 -7.10 9.81
N VAL A 79 10.02 -6.94 10.93
CA VAL A 79 10.18 -7.79 12.10
C VAL A 79 9.60 -9.17 11.83
N GLY A 80 10.43 -10.19 12.01
CA GLY A 80 10.07 -11.59 11.84
C GLY A 80 11.19 -12.43 11.23
N ASP A 81 11.03 -13.74 11.24
CA ASP A 81 11.88 -14.69 10.52
C ASP A 81 11.10 -15.31 9.35
N PHE A 82 11.27 -14.75 8.17
CA PHE A 82 10.58 -15.19 6.96
C PHE A 82 11.33 -16.31 6.22
N ASN A 83 12.28 -16.97 6.87
CA ASN A 83 12.73 -18.30 6.47
C ASN A 83 11.84 -19.40 7.05
N THR A 84 11.12 -19.13 8.15
CA THR A 84 10.27 -20.08 8.86
C THR A 84 8.80 -19.70 8.92
N GLY A 85 8.48 -18.40 8.80
CA GLY A 85 7.12 -17.85 8.74
C GLY A 85 6.95 -16.96 7.52
N GLU A 86 5.80 -16.27 7.44
CA GLU A 86 5.46 -15.29 6.39
C GLU A 86 5.18 -13.94 7.03
N PRO A 87 5.44 -12.81 6.33
CA PRO A 87 4.96 -11.51 6.77
C PRO A 87 3.44 -11.47 6.87
N SER A 88 2.91 -10.78 7.87
CA SER A 88 1.47 -10.50 7.97
C SER A 88 1.00 -9.58 6.83
N GLN A 89 -0.30 -9.58 6.54
CA GLN A 89 -0.87 -8.63 5.57
C GLN A 89 -0.64 -7.19 6.01
N ALA A 90 -0.77 -6.89 7.30
CA ALA A 90 -0.50 -5.57 7.86
C ALA A 90 0.95 -5.12 7.64
N GLN A 91 1.93 -6.03 7.71
CA GLN A 91 3.32 -5.72 7.37
C GLN A 91 3.49 -5.38 5.89
N TYR A 92 2.89 -6.17 4.97
CA TYR A 92 2.91 -5.85 3.54
C TYR A 92 2.27 -4.51 3.23
N ASP A 93 1.13 -4.20 3.86
CA ASP A 93 0.42 -2.93 3.66
C ASP A 93 1.29 -1.75 4.08
N THR A 94 1.92 -1.84 5.26
CA THR A 94 2.81 -0.78 5.77
C THR A 94 4.09 -0.65 4.94
N VAL A 95 4.73 -1.76 4.56
CA VAL A 95 5.91 -1.74 3.69
C VAL A 95 5.58 -1.07 2.36
N ASN A 96 4.43 -1.41 1.76
CA ASN A 96 3.97 -0.80 0.51
C ASN A 96 3.69 0.70 0.67
N GLN A 97 3.10 1.15 1.79
CA GLN A 97 2.93 2.58 2.07
C GLN A 97 4.27 3.31 2.14
N LEU A 98 5.25 2.76 2.86
CA LEU A 98 6.60 3.34 2.95
C LEU A 98 7.29 3.39 1.58
N ILE A 99 7.21 2.31 0.79
CA ILE A 99 7.73 2.26 -0.57
C ILE A 99 7.09 3.34 -1.45
N GLN A 100 5.76 3.46 -1.43
CA GLN A 100 5.05 4.49 -2.21
C GLN A 100 5.50 5.89 -1.83
N TRP A 101 5.54 6.22 -0.54
CA TRP A 101 5.99 7.51 -0.07
C TRP A 101 7.46 7.81 -0.45
N ILE A 102 8.33 6.80 -0.45
CA ILE A 102 9.72 6.93 -0.91
C ILE A 102 9.78 7.16 -2.41
N LEU A 103 9.01 6.39 -3.21
CA LEU A 103 8.98 6.49 -4.68
C LEU A 103 8.36 7.80 -5.16
N GLU A 104 7.39 8.38 -4.47
CA GLU A 104 6.87 9.72 -4.76
C GLU A 104 7.98 10.79 -4.73
N LYS A 105 8.90 10.65 -3.77
CA LYS A 105 10.02 11.57 -3.62
C LYS A 105 11.21 11.21 -4.51
N TYR A 106 11.41 9.93 -4.80
CA TYR A 106 12.53 9.36 -5.55
C TYR A 106 12.03 8.29 -6.54
N PRO A 107 11.42 8.68 -7.67
CA PRO A 107 10.61 7.77 -8.52
C PRO A 107 11.39 6.67 -9.25
N ASN A 108 12.70 6.77 -9.36
CA ASN A 108 13.52 5.84 -10.14
C ASN A 108 14.31 4.83 -9.28
N MET A 109 13.84 4.57 -8.04
CA MET A 109 14.51 3.60 -7.17
C MET A 109 14.07 2.17 -7.50
N GLU A 110 15.04 1.25 -7.48
CA GLU A 110 14.79 -0.19 -7.58
C GLU A 110 14.51 -0.77 -6.20
N ILE A 111 13.50 -1.64 -6.10
CA ILE A 111 13.20 -2.37 -4.87
C ILE A 111 13.97 -3.69 -4.90
N LYS A 112 14.80 -3.91 -3.90
CA LYS A 112 15.71 -5.05 -3.77
C LYS A 112 15.60 -5.72 -2.42
N GLY A 113 15.96 -6.98 -2.33
CA GLY A 113 16.23 -7.66 -1.07
C GLY A 113 17.68 -7.49 -0.63
N HIS A 114 17.96 -7.67 0.64
CA HIS A 114 19.33 -7.74 1.13
C HIS A 114 20.12 -8.84 0.40
N GLY A 115 19.46 -9.97 0.06
CA GLY A 115 20.06 -11.08 -0.69
C GLY A 115 20.57 -10.73 -2.09
N ASP A 116 20.09 -9.64 -2.70
CA ASP A 116 20.58 -9.17 -4.00
C ASP A 116 21.98 -8.56 -3.93
N PHE A 117 22.44 -8.18 -2.74
CA PHE A 117 23.74 -7.53 -2.54
C PHE A 117 24.78 -8.44 -1.90
N GLN A 118 24.37 -9.57 -1.32
CA GLN A 118 25.27 -10.57 -0.74
C GLN A 118 24.55 -11.91 -0.63
N PRO A 119 25.27 -13.08 -0.63
CA PRO A 119 24.65 -14.40 -0.55
C PRO A 119 24.00 -14.61 0.83
N LYS A 120 22.71 -14.31 0.92
CA LYS A 120 21.90 -14.36 2.15
C LYS A 120 20.40 -14.50 1.81
N ASN A 121 19.68 -15.31 2.59
CA ASN A 121 18.23 -15.40 2.47
C ASN A 121 17.58 -14.26 3.27
N CYS A 122 17.54 -13.07 2.69
CA CYS A 122 16.94 -11.88 3.29
C CYS A 122 16.30 -11.06 2.18
N PRO A 123 15.00 -10.75 2.25
CA PRO A 123 14.14 -10.75 3.45
C PRO A 123 13.55 -12.11 3.84
N GLY A 124 13.97 -13.23 3.29
CA GLY A 124 13.53 -14.59 3.65
C GLY A 124 12.91 -15.34 2.48
N VAL A 125 12.96 -16.68 2.53
CA VAL A 125 12.49 -17.54 1.41
C VAL A 125 10.96 -17.54 1.27
N ASN A 126 10.22 -17.22 2.33
CA ASN A 126 8.76 -17.12 2.32
C ASN A 126 8.27 -15.67 2.16
N PHE A 127 9.15 -14.74 1.81
CA PHE A 127 8.75 -13.37 1.49
C PHE A 127 8.14 -13.31 0.09
N ASP A 128 6.87 -12.94 0.01
CA ASP A 128 6.12 -12.88 -1.25
C ASP A 128 6.35 -11.54 -1.96
N TRP A 129 7.19 -11.55 -2.99
CA TRP A 129 7.54 -10.39 -3.79
C TRP A 129 6.39 -9.88 -4.67
N ASP A 130 5.38 -10.70 -4.96
CA ASP A 130 4.23 -10.29 -5.77
C ASP A 130 3.27 -9.38 -4.98
N LYS A 131 3.40 -9.37 -3.66
CA LYS A 131 2.69 -8.43 -2.78
C LYS A 131 3.35 -7.06 -2.66
N ILE A 132 4.55 -6.88 -3.24
CA ILE A 132 5.30 -5.62 -3.16
C ILE A 132 4.99 -4.75 -4.38
N VAL A 133 4.64 -3.50 -4.14
CA VAL A 133 4.39 -2.48 -5.17
C VAL A 133 5.70 -2.11 -5.84
N LYS A 134 5.76 -2.23 -7.16
CA LYS A 134 7.01 -2.01 -7.94
C LYS A 134 7.09 -0.61 -8.57
N GLU A 135 5.97 0.11 -8.61
CA GLU A 135 5.88 1.42 -9.26
C GLU A 135 5.17 2.43 -8.34
N PRO A 136 5.51 3.73 -8.43
CA PRO A 136 4.80 4.75 -7.68
C PRO A 136 3.31 4.77 -8.07
N ARG A 137 2.45 4.89 -7.07
CA ARG A 137 1.03 5.17 -7.34
C ARG A 137 0.93 6.58 -7.93
N HIS A 138 0.27 6.70 -9.06
CA HIS A 138 -0.11 8.01 -9.56
C HIS A 138 -1.35 8.46 -8.78
N TYR A 139 -1.18 9.45 -7.91
CA TYR A 139 -2.31 10.14 -7.30
C TYR A 139 -2.84 11.16 -8.29
N ILE A 140 -4.13 11.09 -8.53
CA ILE A 140 -4.86 12.06 -9.34
C ILE A 140 -5.91 12.66 -8.42
N ASP A 141 -5.86 13.98 -8.26
CA ASP A 141 -6.92 14.70 -7.57
C ASP A 141 -8.14 14.75 -8.47
N PHE A 142 -9.26 14.22 -8.00
CA PHE A 142 -10.54 14.32 -8.69
C PHE A 142 -11.69 14.55 -7.71
N SER A 143 -12.74 15.19 -8.21
CA SER A 143 -13.94 15.41 -7.43
C SER A 143 -14.82 14.18 -7.45
N LEU A 144 -15.13 13.62 -6.26
CA LEU A 144 -16.09 12.55 -6.12
C LEU A 144 -17.49 13.12 -5.94
N SER A 145 -18.42 12.69 -6.79
CA SER A 145 -19.84 12.87 -6.56
C SER A 145 -20.50 11.52 -6.30
N ARG A 146 -21.48 11.50 -5.41
CA ARG A 146 -22.30 10.29 -5.20
C ARG A 146 -23.44 10.31 -6.22
N TYR A 147 -23.60 9.23 -6.95
CA TYR A 147 -24.84 8.99 -7.66
C TYR A 147 -25.70 7.98 -6.90
N TYR A 148 -26.98 8.09 -7.09
CA TYR A 148 -27.96 7.31 -6.37
C TYR A 148 -28.55 6.26 -7.31
N THR A 149 -28.49 5.00 -6.90
CA THR A 149 -29.12 3.89 -7.62
C THR A 149 -30.37 3.46 -6.86
N VAL A 150 -31.51 3.39 -7.55
CA VAL A 150 -32.76 2.98 -6.93
C VAL A 150 -32.83 1.47 -6.86
N LEU A 151 -32.59 0.89 -5.69
CA LEU A 151 -32.68 -0.54 -5.42
C LEU A 151 -33.94 -0.86 -4.59
N PRO A 152 -34.55 -2.06 -4.78
CA PRO A 152 -35.66 -2.49 -3.92
C PRO A 152 -35.24 -2.55 -2.45
N ASN A 153 -36.20 -2.27 -1.57
CA ASN A 153 -36.04 -2.41 -0.11
C ASN A 153 -34.99 -1.50 0.55
N GLN A 154 -34.62 -0.37 -0.09
CA GLN A 154 -33.82 0.65 0.55
C GLN A 154 -34.58 1.30 1.72
N SER A 155 -33.86 1.70 2.75
CA SER A 155 -34.46 2.37 3.93
C SER A 155 -34.99 3.78 3.63
N ARG A 156 -34.51 4.41 2.54
CA ARG A 156 -34.95 5.74 2.08
C ARG A 156 -34.80 5.87 0.59
N TYR A 157 -35.77 6.52 -0.05
CA TYR A 157 -35.74 6.97 -1.42
C TYR A 157 -35.65 8.49 -1.48
N TYR A 158 -35.23 9.03 -2.63
CA TYR A 158 -34.99 10.45 -2.80
C TYR A 158 -36.26 11.26 -2.50
N ASN A 159 -36.14 12.28 -1.65
CA ASN A 159 -37.25 13.15 -1.21
C ASN A 159 -38.46 12.41 -0.60
N GLY A 160 -38.28 11.24 0.02
CA GLY A 160 -39.37 10.49 0.66
C GLY A 160 -40.32 9.80 -0.31
N ARG A 161 -39.91 9.60 -1.56
CA ARG A 161 -40.67 8.86 -2.58
C ARG A 161 -40.81 7.38 -2.22
N THR A 162 -41.77 6.71 -2.88
CA THR A 162 -41.79 5.24 -2.92
C THR A 162 -40.73 4.72 -3.87
N TYR A 163 -40.47 3.41 -3.81
CA TYR A 163 -39.58 2.73 -4.77
C TYR A 163 -40.04 2.94 -6.21
N GLU A 164 -41.34 2.76 -6.49
CA GLU A 164 -41.92 2.87 -7.82
C GLU A 164 -41.83 4.29 -8.39
N GLU A 165 -42.10 5.30 -7.55
CA GLU A 165 -41.98 6.72 -7.94
C GLU A 165 -40.53 7.09 -8.26
N ASP A 166 -39.58 6.66 -7.45
CA ASP A 166 -38.18 6.98 -7.61
C ASP A 166 -37.57 6.19 -8.78
N PHE A 167 -37.96 4.93 -8.92
CA PHE A 167 -37.58 4.08 -10.06
C PHE A 167 -38.03 4.67 -11.40
N ALA A 168 -39.28 5.12 -11.48
CA ALA A 168 -39.85 5.72 -12.71
C ALA A 168 -39.12 7.00 -13.13
N ILE A 169 -38.58 7.77 -12.17
CA ILE A 169 -37.90 9.04 -12.45
C ILE A 169 -36.41 8.83 -12.72
N ASN A 170 -35.75 8.04 -11.91
CA ASN A 170 -34.29 7.91 -11.91
C ASN A 170 -33.78 6.63 -12.60
N CYS A 171 -34.68 5.67 -12.90
CA CYS A 171 -34.37 4.44 -13.59
C CYS A 171 -35.16 4.31 -14.90
N GLN A 172 -34.74 4.95 -15.94
CA GLN A 172 -35.36 4.79 -17.27
C GLN A 172 -34.89 3.46 -17.93
N GLY A 173 -35.09 2.34 -17.26
CA GLY A 173 -34.61 1.02 -17.69
C GLY A 173 -33.91 0.24 -16.58
N ASN A 174 -32.71 -0.29 -16.83
CA ASN A 174 -31.92 -1.05 -15.89
C ASN A 174 -30.91 -0.14 -15.14
N CYS A 175 -31.35 0.71 -14.23
CA CYS A 175 -30.47 1.64 -13.51
C CYS A 175 -29.50 0.98 -12.51
N ASN A 176 -29.72 -0.27 -12.23
CA ASN A 176 -28.82 -1.08 -11.38
C ASN A 176 -27.84 -1.94 -12.19
N VAL A 177 -27.78 -1.74 -13.50
CA VAL A 177 -26.78 -2.39 -14.37
C VAL A 177 -25.77 -1.36 -14.83
N THR A 178 -24.55 -1.56 -14.49
CA THR A 178 -23.43 -0.68 -14.84
C THR A 178 -23.01 -0.82 -16.32
N ALA A 179 -22.18 0.08 -16.81
CA ALA A 179 -21.74 0.06 -18.22
C ALA A 179 -20.99 -1.20 -18.63
N ASN A 180 -20.36 -1.92 -17.69
CA ASN A 180 -19.73 -3.22 -17.94
C ASN A 180 -20.68 -4.41 -17.74
N GLY A 181 -21.97 -4.17 -17.47
CA GLY A 181 -22.97 -5.23 -17.28
C GLY A 181 -23.04 -5.81 -15.85
N HIS A 182 -22.30 -5.25 -14.91
CA HIS A 182 -22.39 -5.66 -13.49
C HIS A 182 -23.72 -5.19 -12.89
N VAL A 183 -24.44 -6.09 -12.20
CA VAL A 183 -25.69 -5.77 -11.51
C VAL A 183 -25.35 -5.29 -10.11
N LEU A 184 -25.64 -4.02 -9.82
CA LEU A 184 -25.39 -3.43 -8.49
C LEU A 184 -26.28 -4.06 -7.43
N THR A 185 -25.69 -4.35 -6.29
CA THR A 185 -26.32 -4.87 -5.08
C THR A 185 -25.87 -4.05 -3.86
N ASP A 186 -26.44 -4.29 -2.70
CA ASP A 186 -26.04 -3.61 -1.45
C ASP A 186 -24.55 -3.86 -1.11
N SER A 187 -23.97 -4.98 -1.58
CA SER A 187 -22.55 -5.29 -1.37
C SER A 187 -21.60 -4.43 -2.21
N ASP A 188 -22.11 -3.75 -3.24
CA ASP A 188 -21.34 -2.86 -4.10
C ASP A 188 -21.24 -1.43 -3.54
N MET A 189 -21.91 -1.15 -2.41
CA MET A 189 -21.85 0.15 -1.75
C MET A 189 -20.39 0.50 -1.42
N TYR A 190 -19.92 1.65 -1.92
CA TYR A 190 -18.53 2.12 -1.82
C TYR A 190 -17.48 1.22 -2.50
N ARG A 191 -17.87 0.29 -3.38
CA ARG A 191 -16.95 -0.61 -4.09
C ARG A 191 -17.02 -0.47 -5.60
N SER A 192 -18.09 0.13 -6.14
CA SER A 192 -18.30 0.38 -7.55
C SER A 192 -18.37 1.88 -7.82
N VAL A 193 -17.68 2.34 -8.86
CA VAL A 193 -17.63 3.75 -9.26
C VAL A 193 -17.84 3.90 -10.76
N ALA A 194 -18.41 5.03 -11.14
CA ALA A 194 -18.36 5.50 -12.52
C ALA A 194 -17.07 6.28 -12.77
N CYS A 195 -16.37 5.98 -13.86
CA CYS A 195 -15.07 6.55 -14.16
C CYS A 195 -15.08 7.34 -15.46
N PRO A 196 -14.12 8.29 -15.62
CA PRO A 196 -13.80 8.91 -16.90
C PRO A 196 -13.42 7.87 -17.97
N LYS A 197 -13.52 8.26 -19.25
CA LYS A 197 -13.34 7.34 -20.39
C LYS A 197 -11.91 6.82 -20.55
N GLU A 198 -10.92 7.55 -20.04
CA GLU A 198 -9.51 7.17 -20.06
C GLU A 198 -9.18 5.93 -19.20
N TYR A 199 -10.03 5.61 -18.23
CA TYR A 199 -9.88 4.38 -17.44
C TYR A 199 -10.70 3.26 -18.06
N GLU A 200 -10.09 2.11 -18.27
CA GLU A 200 -10.83 0.93 -18.74
C GLU A 200 -11.84 0.44 -17.69
N LEU A 201 -12.99 -0.07 -18.15
CA LEU A 201 -13.95 -0.72 -17.25
C LEU A 201 -13.32 -1.96 -16.61
N GLY A 202 -13.49 -2.11 -15.30
CA GLY A 202 -12.82 -3.13 -14.50
C GLY A 202 -11.52 -2.65 -13.84
N THR A 203 -11.02 -1.45 -14.17
CA THR A 203 -9.86 -0.87 -13.49
C THR A 203 -10.12 -0.73 -12.00
N LYS A 204 -9.18 -1.15 -11.20
CA LYS A 204 -9.19 -0.96 -9.75
C LYS A 204 -8.51 0.34 -9.39
N ILE A 205 -9.19 1.15 -8.58
CA ILE A 205 -8.73 2.46 -8.13
C ILE A 205 -8.75 2.45 -6.61
N TYR A 206 -7.71 2.96 -5.99
CA TYR A 206 -7.69 3.14 -4.54
C TYR A 206 -8.09 4.57 -4.21
N LEU A 207 -9.17 4.73 -3.45
CA LEU A 207 -9.64 6.03 -2.96
C LEU A 207 -9.24 6.21 -1.51
N GLU A 208 -8.54 7.30 -1.21
CA GLU A 208 -8.16 7.63 0.16
C GLU A 208 -9.40 7.72 1.07
N GLY A 209 -9.35 7.05 2.22
CA GLY A 209 -10.46 7.01 3.18
C GLY A 209 -11.63 6.09 2.81
N ILE A 210 -11.63 5.46 1.61
CA ILE A 210 -12.66 4.51 1.16
C ILE A 210 -12.07 3.12 0.91
N GLY A 211 -10.88 3.04 0.32
CA GLY A 211 -10.23 1.80 -0.07
C GLY A 211 -10.32 1.50 -1.56
N GLU A 212 -10.14 0.23 -1.94
CA GLU A 212 -10.21 -0.22 -3.32
C GLU A 212 -11.65 -0.20 -3.85
N VAL A 213 -11.83 0.43 -5.00
CA VAL A 213 -13.09 0.47 -5.76
C VAL A 213 -12.85 0.02 -7.20
N THR A 214 -13.90 -0.49 -7.86
CA THR A 214 -13.81 -0.93 -9.26
C THR A 214 -14.57 0.03 -10.17
N CYS A 215 -13.94 0.39 -11.27
CA CYS A 215 -14.48 1.22 -12.35
C CYS A 215 -15.47 0.41 -13.17
N ASN A 216 -16.73 0.33 -12.75
CA ASN A 216 -17.74 -0.52 -13.38
C ASN A 216 -18.69 0.26 -14.30
N ASP A 217 -18.72 1.58 -14.19
CA ASP A 217 -19.71 2.43 -14.86
C ASP A 217 -19.11 3.66 -15.55
N ARG A 218 -19.93 4.34 -16.32
CA ARG A 218 -19.66 5.61 -17.01
C ARG A 218 -20.72 6.63 -16.64
N GLY A 219 -20.29 7.80 -16.23
CA GLY A 219 -21.18 8.93 -15.96
C GLY A 219 -21.11 9.98 -17.06
N GLY A 220 -22.25 10.46 -17.52
CA GLY A 220 -22.30 11.50 -18.56
C GLY A 220 -21.72 12.85 -18.15
N ALA A 221 -21.54 13.09 -16.86
CA ALA A 221 -20.94 14.30 -16.28
C ALA A 221 -19.51 14.09 -15.75
N ILE A 222 -18.94 12.88 -15.93
CA ILE A 222 -17.58 12.55 -15.49
C ILE A 222 -16.64 12.79 -16.69
N VAL A 223 -15.89 13.86 -16.61
CA VAL A 223 -14.89 14.31 -17.60
C VAL A 223 -13.50 14.15 -17.04
#